data_e8ed71bc0ee9192b5bcbbbad78f2c366
#
_entry.id   e8ed71bc0ee9192b5bcbbbad78f2c366
#
_cell.length_a   1.000
_cell.length_b   1.000
_cell.length_c   1.000
_cell.angle_alpha   90.00
_cell.angle_beta   90.00
_cell.angle_gamma   90.00
#
_symmetry.space_group_name_H-M   'P 1'
#
loop_
_entity.id
_entity.type
_entity.pdbx_description
1 polymer ?
#
loop_
_entity_poly.entity_id
_entity_poly.type
_entity_poly.pdbx_seq_one_letter_code
_entity_poly.pdbx_strand_id
1 'polypeptide(L)'
;MRIAANISLLFTEHPMLERVAAAAAAGFDGVEVQFPYEVPAAAFKEALDGAAMPLVLINLPAGDLMSGGAGLAAVPACQAEFDKALQEALTYAAVVQPMCVNVLPGRLVDGVSREEALRTLAALMAAADADAETMMPLIPPGT
;
A
#
# COMPACT_ATOMS: atom_id res chain seq x y z
N MET A 1 17.15 -9.48 -14.11
CA MET A 1 16.50 -9.37 -12.79
C MET A 1 16.09 -7.92 -12.63
N ARG A 2 14.85 -7.63 -12.18
CA ARG A 2 14.38 -6.27 -11.88
C ARG A 2 14.45 -6.04 -10.38
N ILE A 3 14.85 -4.84 -9.97
CA ILE A 3 15.02 -4.48 -8.55
C ILE A 3 14.27 -3.18 -8.29
N ALA A 4 13.35 -3.21 -7.31
CA ALA A 4 12.65 -2.03 -6.81
C ALA A 4 13.33 -1.46 -5.56
N ALA A 5 13.35 -0.15 -5.43
CA ALA A 5 13.80 0.53 -4.23
C ALA A 5 12.62 0.81 -3.29
N ASN A 6 12.73 0.41 -2.03
CA ASN A 6 11.79 0.89 -1.02
C ASN A 6 12.20 2.30 -0.57
N ILE A 7 11.55 3.31 -1.14
CA ILE A 7 11.89 4.72 -0.88
C ILE A 7 11.33 5.25 0.46
N SER A 8 10.60 4.42 1.21
CA SER A 8 10.34 4.71 2.62
C SER A 8 11.59 4.55 3.48
N LEU A 9 12.56 3.73 3.04
CA LEU A 9 13.77 3.36 3.77
C LEU A 9 15.05 3.89 3.11
N LEU A 10 15.05 4.05 1.79
CA LEU A 10 16.18 4.51 1.00
C LEU A 10 16.01 5.96 0.57
N PHE A 11 17.13 6.65 0.35
CA PHE A 11 17.18 8.05 -0.09
C PHE A 11 16.49 9.02 0.88
N THR A 12 16.52 8.69 2.18
CA THR A 12 15.81 9.46 3.23
C THR A 12 16.38 10.85 3.47
N GLU A 13 17.54 11.15 2.92
CA GLU A 13 18.13 12.49 2.85
C GLU A 13 17.35 13.46 1.94
N HIS A 14 16.49 12.91 1.08
CA HIS A 14 15.61 13.67 0.17
C HIS A 14 14.16 13.70 0.66
N PRO A 15 13.37 14.73 0.33
CA PRO A 15 11.93 14.70 0.44
C PRO A 15 11.33 13.54 -0.39
N MET A 16 10.18 12.99 0.03
CA MET A 16 9.59 11.78 -0.55
C MET A 16 9.49 11.82 -2.09
N LEU A 17 9.03 12.92 -2.65
CA LEU A 17 8.86 13.04 -4.11
C LEU A 17 10.19 13.00 -4.87
N GLU A 18 11.25 13.54 -4.29
CA GLU A 18 12.59 13.55 -4.90
C GLU A 18 13.27 12.18 -4.85
N ARG A 19 12.86 11.31 -3.90
CA ARG A 19 13.40 9.94 -3.78
C ARG A 19 13.11 9.09 -5.02
N VAL A 20 12.04 9.38 -5.74
CA VAL A 20 11.70 8.70 -7.00
C VAL A 20 12.81 8.92 -8.05
N ALA A 21 13.19 10.17 -8.25
CA ALA A 21 14.28 10.52 -9.17
C ALA A 21 15.64 9.99 -8.69
N ALA A 22 15.90 9.99 -7.38
CA ALA A 22 17.12 9.43 -6.79
C ALA A 22 17.21 7.91 -7.04
N ALA A 23 16.12 7.18 -6.89
CA ALA A 23 16.06 5.76 -7.20
C ALA A 23 16.31 5.47 -8.68
N ALA A 24 15.72 6.27 -9.58
CA ALA A 24 15.96 6.17 -11.01
C ALA A 24 17.44 6.42 -11.36
N ALA A 25 18.03 7.48 -10.79
CA ALA A 25 19.44 7.80 -10.98
C ALA A 25 20.40 6.72 -10.46
N ALA A 26 19.99 6.00 -9.40
CA ALA A 26 20.73 4.88 -8.83
C ALA A 26 20.58 3.56 -9.63
N GLY A 27 19.74 3.55 -10.67
CA GLY A 27 19.58 2.40 -11.57
C GLY A 27 18.55 1.36 -11.10
N PHE A 28 17.64 1.71 -10.20
CA PHE A 28 16.51 0.85 -9.84
C PHE A 28 15.46 0.81 -10.96
N ASP A 29 14.76 -0.31 -11.07
CA ASP A 29 13.76 -0.57 -12.11
C ASP A 29 12.33 -0.14 -11.71
N GLY A 30 12.12 0.20 -10.44
CA GLY A 30 10.86 0.64 -9.89
C GLY A 30 11.03 1.10 -8.44
N VAL A 31 9.96 1.60 -7.86
CA VAL A 31 9.91 2.01 -6.45
C VAL A 31 8.75 1.35 -5.74
N GLU A 32 8.89 1.17 -4.43
CA GLU A 32 7.81 0.86 -3.51
C GLU A 32 7.80 1.85 -2.35
N VAL A 33 6.64 2.11 -1.81
CA VAL A 33 6.43 3.02 -0.66
C VAL A 33 5.50 2.36 0.32
N GLN A 34 5.85 2.35 1.60
CA GLN A 34 5.02 1.72 2.62
C GLN A 34 3.68 2.44 2.80
N PHE A 35 3.68 3.73 3.10
CA PHE A 35 2.47 4.50 3.40
C PHE A 35 2.59 5.91 2.80
N PRO A 36 2.19 6.11 1.52
CA PRO A 36 2.40 7.39 0.83
C PRO A 36 1.30 8.43 1.07
N TYR A 37 0.33 8.17 1.91
CA TYR A 37 -0.95 8.89 1.99
C TYR A 37 -0.85 10.35 2.45
N GLU A 38 0.27 10.76 3.07
CA GLU A 38 0.54 12.16 3.41
C GLU A 38 0.99 12.98 2.18
N VAL A 39 1.42 12.31 1.13
CA VAL A 39 1.83 12.95 -0.13
C VAL A 39 0.63 13.02 -1.06
N PRO A 40 0.30 14.20 -1.65
CA PRO A 40 -0.78 14.28 -2.61
C PRO A 40 -0.59 13.30 -3.77
N ALA A 41 -1.61 12.47 -4.05
CA ALA A 41 -1.52 11.41 -5.06
C ALA A 41 -1.14 11.94 -6.45
N ALA A 42 -1.68 13.10 -6.86
CA ALA A 42 -1.34 13.72 -8.12
C ALA A 42 0.14 14.13 -8.21
N ALA A 43 0.70 14.69 -7.13
CA ALA A 43 2.11 15.06 -7.09
C ALA A 43 3.02 13.83 -7.12
N PHE A 44 2.63 12.76 -6.45
CA PHE A 44 3.38 11.50 -6.50
C PHE A 44 3.33 10.85 -7.88
N LYS A 45 2.16 10.85 -8.52
CA LYS A 45 2.01 10.39 -9.90
C LYS A 45 2.90 11.18 -10.88
N GLU A 46 2.92 12.50 -10.73
CA GLU A 46 3.79 13.36 -11.54
C GLU A 46 5.29 13.03 -11.35
N ALA A 47 5.73 12.80 -10.11
CA ALA A 47 7.10 12.39 -9.83
C ALA A 47 7.45 11.02 -10.43
N LEU A 48 6.55 10.06 -10.36
CA LEU A 48 6.70 8.72 -10.97
C LEU A 48 6.81 8.82 -12.49
N ASP A 49 5.91 9.56 -13.12
CA ASP A 49 5.89 9.74 -14.58
C ASP A 49 7.12 10.50 -15.07
N GLY A 50 7.51 11.56 -14.37
CA GLY A 50 8.69 12.36 -14.69
C GLY A 50 10.00 11.58 -14.64
N ALA A 51 10.10 10.59 -13.77
CA ALA A 51 11.25 9.70 -13.65
C ALA A 51 11.10 8.40 -14.46
N ALA A 52 9.97 8.19 -15.13
CA ALA A 52 9.60 6.94 -15.79
C ALA A 52 9.72 5.70 -14.86
N MET A 53 9.36 5.87 -13.60
CA MET A 53 9.49 4.83 -12.55
C MET A 53 8.15 4.17 -12.26
N PRO A 54 8.01 2.85 -12.46
CA PRO A 54 6.84 2.10 -12.03
C PRO A 54 6.73 2.11 -10.49
N LEU A 55 5.52 2.30 -9.98
CA LEU A 55 5.20 2.07 -8.58
C LEU A 55 4.82 0.60 -8.40
N VAL A 56 5.66 -0.15 -7.69
CA VAL A 56 5.49 -1.61 -7.55
C VAL A 56 4.49 -1.93 -6.45
N LEU A 57 4.60 -1.26 -5.29
CA LEU A 57 3.81 -1.61 -4.12
C LEU A 57 3.57 -0.40 -3.22
N ILE A 58 2.37 -0.33 -2.66
CA ILE A 58 2.03 0.46 -1.47
C ILE A 58 1.34 -0.45 -0.45
N ASN A 59 1.39 -0.11 0.83
CA ASN A 59 0.59 -0.78 1.86
C ASN A 59 -0.73 -0.05 2.04
N LEU A 60 -1.79 -0.80 2.31
CA LEU A 60 -3.04 -0.27 2.89
C LEU A 60 -2.74 0.35 4.26
N PRO A 61 -3.35 1.49 4.64
CA PRO A 61 -3.13 2.07 5.96
C PRO A 61 -3.40 1.04 7.07
N ALA A 62 -2.45 0.88 7.96
CA ALA A 62 -2.42 -0.22 8.95
C ALA A 62 -2.85 0.20 10.37
N GLY A 63 -3.52 1.35 10.50
CA GLY A 63 -3.94 1.87 11.81
C GLY A 63 -2.73 2.14 12.71
N ASP A 64 -2.77 1.61 13.93
CA ASP A 64 -1.73 1.79 14.94
C ASP A 64 -0.58 0.75 14.89
N LEU A 65 -0.56 -0.11 13.87
CA LEU A 65 0.41 -1.22 13.78
C LEU A 65 1.87 -0.74 13.90
N MET A 66 2.20 0.34 13.19
CA MET A 66 3.57 0.86 13.13
C MET A 66 3.99 1.56 14.44
N SER A 67 3.04 1.95 15.29
CA SER A 67 3.28 2.50 16.62
C SER A 67 3.17 1.47 17.75
N GLY A 68 3.09 0.19 17.41
CA GLY A 68 3.09 -0.92 18.37
C GLY A 68 1.72 -1.51 18.67
N GLY A 69 0.66 -1.03 18.04
CA GLY A 69 -0.70 -1.56 18.17
C GLY A 69 -0.93 -2.84 17.37
N ALA A 70 -2.18 -3.28 17.32
CA ALA A 70 -2.57 -4.53 16.68
C ALA A 70 -2.81 -4.40 15.16
N GLY A 71 -3.00 -3.20 14.65
CA GLY A 71 -3.41 -2.98 13.27
C GLY A 71 -4.90 -3.20 13.05
N LEU A 72 -5.29 -3.47 11.80
CA LEU A 72 -6.71 -3.50 11.40
C LEU A 72 -7.19 -4.86 10.88
N ALA A 73 -6.45 -5.46 9.96
CA ALA A 73 -6.97 -6.49 9.06
C ALA A 73 -7.29 -7.84 9.73
N ALA A 74 -6.57 -8.22 10.79
CA ALA A 74 -6.84 -9.46 11.54
C ALA A 74 -7.56 -9.20 12.87
N VAL A 75 -8.06 -7.98 13.10
CA VAL A 75 -8.71 -7.57 14.35
C VAL A 75 -10.22 -7.46 14.13
N PRO A 76 -11.04 -8.39 14.67
CA PRO A 76 -12.48 -8.43 14.40
C PRO A 76 -13.21 -7.12 14.78
N ALA A 77 -12.75 -6.42 15.81
CA ALA A 77 -13.34 -5.16 16.25
C ALA A 77 -13.03 -3.96 15.35
N CYS A 78 -12.08 -4.08 14.42
CA CYS A 78 -11.60 -2.97 13.58
C CYS A 78 -12.10 -3.00 12.14
N GLN A 79 -13.22 -3.68 11.86
CA GLN A 79 -13.75 -3.79 10.49
C GLN A 79 -14.09 -2.44 9.87
N ALA A 80 -14.74 -1.55 10.62
CA ALA A 80 -15.09 -0.23 10.11
C ALA A 80 -13.85 0.63 9.79
N GLU A 81 -12.82 0.55 10.61
CA GLU A 81 -11.54 1.22 10.37
C GLU A 81 -10.82 0.62 9.17
N PHE A 82 -10.89 -0.70 8.99
CA PHE A 82 -10.34 -1.37 7.83
C PHE A 82 -11.04 -0.91 6.54
N ASP A 83 -12.37 -0.87 6.52
CA ASP A 83 -13.14 -0.42 5.35
C ASP A 83 -12.76 1.01 4.97
N LYS A 84 -12.60 1.90 5.96
CA LYS A 84 -12.14 3.27 5.72
C LYS A 84 -10.73 3.31 5.14
N ALA A 85 -9.81 2.52 5.69
CA ALA A 85 -8.44 2.41 5.20
C ALA A 85 -8.40 1.85 3.77
N LEU A 86 -9.26 0.89 3.45
CA LEU A 86 -9.41 0.33 2.12
C LEU A 86 -9.86 1.40 1.10
N GLN A 87 -10.88 2.18 1.43
CA GLN A 87 -11.36 3.26 0.56
C GLN A 87 -10.29 4.33 0.32
N GLU A 88 -9.52 4.69 1.35
CA GLU A 88 -8.38 5.60 1.23
C GLU A 88 -7.32 5.03 0.28
N ALA A 89 -6.94 3.77 0.46
CA ALA A 89 -5.94 3.10 -0.37
C ALA A 89 -6.39 2.99 -1.83
N LEU A 90 -7.64 2.60 -2.08
CA LEU A 90 -8.18 2.46 -3.44
C LEU A 90 -8.29 3.81 -4.15
N THR A 91 -8.73 4.85 -3.44
CA THR A 91 -8.79 6.22 -3.98
C THR A 91 -7.40 6.72 -4.38
N TYR A 92 -6.40 6.48 -3.52
CA TYR A 92 -5.01 6.83 -3.80
C TYR A 92 -4.45 6.01 -4.96
N ALA A 93 -4.66 4.70 -4.95
CA ALA A 93 -4.20 3.77 -5.97
C ALA A 93 -4.78 4.06 -7.35
N ALA A 94 -6.03 4.52 -7.44
CA ALA A 94 -6.65 4.92 -8.69
C ALA A 94 -5.86 6.04 -9.42
N VAL A 95 -5.17 6.89 -8.67
CA VAL A 95 -4.33 7.96 -9.22
C VAL A 95 -2.90 7.48 -9.50
N VAL A 96 -2.23 6.88 -8.51
CA VAL A 96 -0.80 6.53 -8.63
C VAL A 96 -0.54 5.20 -9.33
N GLN A 97 -1.55 4.36 -9.47
CA GLN A 97 -1.53 3.10 -10.21
C GLN A 97 -0.40 2.14 -9.79
N PRO A 98 -0.33 1.72 -8.52
CA PRO A 98 0.63 0.72 -8.09
C PRO A 98 0.33 -0.64 -8.74
N MET A 99 1.35 -1.47 -8.92
CA MET A 99 1.17 -2.84 -9.41
C MET A 99 0.43 -3.72 -8.39
N CYS A 100 0.59 -3.46 -7.09
CA CYS A 100 -0.18 -4.10 -6.03
C CYS A 100 -0.33 -3.21 -4.79
N VAL A 101 -1.38 -3.50 -4.02
CA VAL A 101 -1.61 -2.94 -2.68
C VAL A 101 -1.47 -4.09 -1.68
N ASN A 102 -0.55 -3.96 -0.75
CA ASN A 102 -0.30 -4.97 0.28
C ASN A 102 -1.12 -4.68 1.53
N VAL A 103 -1.69 -5.71 2.12
CA VAL A 103 -2.41 -5.63 3.40
C VAL A 103 -1.59 -6.28 4.49
N LEU A 104 -1.20 -5.51 5.49
CA LEU A 104 -0.52 -6.03 6.67
C LEU A 104 -1.56 -6.66 7.61
N PRO A 105 -1.43 -7.94 7.98
CA PRO A 105 -2.43 -8.63 8.80
C PRO A 105 -2.58 -8.03 10.20
N GLY A 106 -1.50 -7.51 10.76
CA GLY A 106 -1.48 -7.01 12.14
C GLY A 106 -1.03 -8.07 13.14
N ARG A 107 -1.43 -7.89 14.39
CA ARG A 107 -1.07 -8.73 15.53
C ARG A 107 -2.30 -9.37 16.14
N LEU A 108 -2.13 -10.52 16.79
CA LEU A 108 -3.19 -11.09 17.63
C LEU A 108 -3.47 -10.18 18.81
N VAL A 109 -4.75 -10.01 19.12
CA VAL A 109 -5.22 -9.31 20.32
C VAL A 109 -5.70 -10.31 21.36
N ASP A 110 -5.64 -9.91 22.62
CA ASP A 110 -6.11 -10.73 23.73
C ASP A 110 -7.59 -11.11 23.54
N GLY A 111 -7.92 -12.35 23.81
CA GLY A 111 -9.28 -12.87 23.68
C GLY A 111 -9.69 -13.28 22.25
N VAL A 112 -8.85 -13.06 21.24
CA VAL A 112 -9.08 -13.49 19.85
C VAL A 112 -8.16 -14.66 19.54
N SER A 113 -8.73 -15.79 19.12
CA SER A 113 -7.93 -16.93 18.68
C SER A 113 -7.27 -16.65 17.33
N ARG A 114 -6.15 -17.34 17.06
CA ARG A 114 -5.47 -17.27 15.76
C ARG A 114 -6.42 -17.63 14.61
N GLU A 115 -7.26 -18.63 14.82
CA GLU A 115 -8.22 -19.07 13.80
C GLU A 115 -9.27 -18.00 13.49
N GLU A 116 -9.77 -17.32 14.51
CA GLU A 116 -10.71 -16.21 14.34
C GLU A 116 -10.05 -15.03 13.63
N ALA A 117 -8.83 -14.66 14.01
CA ALA A 117 -8.05 -13.61 13.34
C ALA A 117 -7.81 -13.93 11.85
N LEU A 118 -7.48 -15.18 11.52
CA LEU A 118 -7.29 -15.61 10.13
C LEU A 118 -8.60 -15.61 9.33
N ARG A 119 -9.73 -15.99 9.94
CA ARG A 119 -11.04 -15.88 9.29
C ARG A 119 -11.42 -14.42 9.01
N THR A 120 -11.18 -13.52 9.96
CA THR A 120 -11.39 -12.10 9.79
C THR A 120 -10.57 -11.55 8.64
N LEU A 121 -9.27 -11.84 8.63
CA LEU A 121 -8.37 -11.43 7.54
C LEU A 121 -8.84 -11.94 6.18
N ALA A 122 -9.18 -13.21 6.09
CA ALA A 122 -9.64 -13.82 4.83
C ALA A 122 -10.92 -13.18 4.30
N ALA A 123 -11.88 -12.89 5.19
CA ALA A 123 -13.13 -12.22 4.82
C ALA A 123 -12.89 -10.79 4.33
N LEU A 124 -12.04 -10.03 5.01
CA LEU A 124 -11.70 -8.66 4.63
C LEU A 124 -10.91 -8.62 3.31
N MET A 125 -10.01 -9.57 3.08
CA MET A 125 -9.27 -9.67 1.82
C MET A 125 -10.18 -10.00 0.64
N ALA A 126 -11.15 -10.91 0.81
CA ALA A 126 -12.13 -11.20 -0.24
C ALA A 126 -13.02 -10.00 -0.58
N ALA A 127 -13.43 -9.22 0.41
CA ALA A 127 -14.18 -7.99 0.19
C ALA A 127 -13.32 -6.92 -0.50
N ALA A 128 -12.05 -6.78 -0.10
CA ALA A 128 -11.11 -5.84 -0.69
C ALA A 128 -10.84 -6.13 -2.18
N ASP A 129 -10.70 -7.40 -2.56
CA ASP A 129 -10.53 -7.80 -3.96
C ASP A 129 -11.75 -7.40 -4.81
N ALA A 130 -12.96 -7.62 -4.31
CA ALA A 130 -14.19 -7.24 -5.01
C ALA A 130 -14.31 -5.72 -5.20
N ASP A 131 -13.95 -4.93 -4.19
CA ASP A 131 -13.94 -3.46 -4.27
C ASP A 131 -12.86 -2.97 -5.24
N ALA A 132 -11.67 -3.56 -5.21
CA ALA A 132 -10.58 -3.23 -6.12
C ALA A 132 -10.94 -3.49 -7.58
N GLU A 133 -11.58 -4.60 -7.90
CA GLU A 133 -12.07 -4.92 -9.26
C GLU A 133 -13.09 -3.89 -9.77
N THR A 134 -13.87 -3.31 -8.86
CA THR A 134 -14.88 -2.31 -9.21
C THR A 134 -14.25 -0.92 -9.41
N MET A 135 -13.27 -0.54 -8.61
CA MET A 135 -12.70 0.82 -8.60
C MET A 135 -11.46 0.97 -9.50
N MET A 136 -10.71 -0.10 -9.71
CA MET A 136 -9.52 -0.09 -10.56
C MET A 136 -9.82 -0.87 -11.84
N PRO A 137 -9.99 -0.21 -12.99
CA PRO A 137 -10.13 -0.93 -14.26
C PRO A 137 -8.90 -1.82 -14.43
N LEU A 138 -9.12 -3.09 -14.71
CA LEU A 138 -8.10 -4.10 -14.94
C LEU A 138 -7.03 -3.55 -15.88
N ILE A 139 -5.84 -3.37 -15.37
CA ILE A 139 -4.67 -3.17 -16.23
C ILE A 139 -4.47 -4.52 -16.91
N PRO A 140 -4.58 -4.61 -18.25
CA PRO A 140 -4.42 -5.88 -18.92
C PRO A 140 -3.03 -6.45 -18.61
N PRO A 141 -2.92 -7.74 -18.28
CA PRO A 141 -1.64 -8.37 -18.02
C PRO A 141 -0.79 -8.24 -19.29
N GLY A 142 0.37 -7.59 -19.17
CA GLY A 142 1.39 -7.59 -20.23
C GLY A 142 1.60 -6.30 -21.01
N THR A 143 1.22 -5.18 -20.45
CA THR A 143 1.69 -3.88 -20.97
C THR A 143 2.86 -3.35 -20.18
#